data_42227c47d4756dd72553447900d8900e
#
_entry.id   42227c47d4756dd72553447900d8900e
#
_cell.length_a   1.000
_cell.length_b   1.000
_cell.length_c   1.000
_cell.angle_alpha   90.00
_cell.angle_beta   90.00
_cell.angle_gamma   90.00
#
_symmetry.space_group_name_H-M   'P 1'
#
loop_
_entity.id
_entity.type
_entity.pdbx_description
1 polymer ?
#
loop_
_entity_poly.entity_id
_entity_poly.type
_entity_poly.pdbx_seq_one_letter_code
_entity_poly.pdbx_strand_id
1 'polypeptide(L)'
;RRTKLFDFLSRNVSVFQKFVIGDGARPDTVAEDLYGDSSLDFVVILTAGITNINQQWPIQDHQVYDFALEKYGSEAEMTSIHHYETLEIVDDKGRLILPPELIVDGDFKISGTVNKYPSTRYTLKSLTGNRQLDDKDEFSVTTDNIASPVTNLEFEYKENEKRREIDVLRNSYVNMFVEDMKDIVRYDK
;
A
#
# COMPACT_ATOMS: atom_id res chain seq x y z
N ARG A 1 14.46 22.74 4.34
CA ARG A 1 14.42 22.28 2.93
C ARG A 1 14.12 20.79 2.90
N ARG A 2 13.18 20.34 2.08
CA ARG A 2 12.87 18.91 1.93
C ARG A 2 13.84 18.34 0.90
N THR A 3 14.68 17.40 1.31
CA THR A 3 15.50 16.60 0.39
C THR A 3 14.68 15.42 -0.13
N LYS A 4 14.76 15.16 -1.41
CA LYS A 4 14.16 14.01 -2.07
C LYS A 4 15.26 13.22 -2.76
N LEU A 5 15.23 11.90 -2.59
CA LEU A 5 16.13 11.03 -3.35
C LEU A 5 15.92 11.24 -4.87
N PHE A 6 17.01 11.23 -5.61
CA PHE A 6 16.94 11.30 -7.06
C PHE A 6 16.14 10.09 -7.60
N ASP A 7 15.19 10.35 -8.51
CA ASP A 7 14.36 9.30 -9.14
C ASP A 7 15.19 8.18 -9.80
N PHE A 8 16.43 8.48 -10.17
CA PHE A 8 17.38 7.50 -10.70
C PHE A 8 17.84 6.50 -9.63
N LEU A 9 18.09 6.94 -8.39
CA LEU A 9 18.51 6.06 -7.30
C LEU A 9 17.35 5.20 -6.81
N SER A 10 16.14 5.73 -6.76
CA SER A 10 14.95 4.99 -6.36
C SER A 10 14.59 3.84 -7.31
N ARG A 11 15.05 3.89 -8.57
CA ARG A 11 14.87 2.83 -9.57
C ARG A 11 15.98 1.77 -9.58
N ASN A 12 17.03 1.96 -8.80
CA ASN A 12 18.16 1.04 -8.79
C ASN A 12 17.96 -0.04 -7.71
N VAL A 13 17.32 -1.15 -8.10
CA VAL A 13 16.98 -2.30 -7.24
C VAL A 13 18.19 -2.85 -6.47
N SER A 14 19.42 -2.63 -6.95
CA SER A 14 20.64 -3.11 -6.29
C SER A 14 21.00 -2.33 -5.03
N VAL A 15 20.52 -1.10 -4.88
CA VAL A 15 20.84 -0.18 -3.77
C VAL A 15 19.84 -0.32 -2.62
N PHE A 16 18.59 -0.70 -2.94
CA PHE A 16 17.50 -0.84 -2.00
C PHE A 16 17.17 -2.30 -1.71
N GLN A 17 16.50 -2.52 -0.60
CA GLN A 17 15.88 -3.78 -0.22
C GLN A 17 14.51 -3.53 0.37
N LYS A 18 13.60 -4.48 0.18
CA LYS A 18 12.30 -4.46 0.85
C LYS A 18 12.46 -4.77 2.33
N PHE A 19 11.73 -4.05 3.14
CA PHE A 19 11.66 -4.25 4.58
C PHE A 19 10.21 -4.13 5.04
N VAL A 20 9.81 -4.98 5.96
CA VAL A 20 8.46 -4.95 6.55
C VAL A 20 8.58 -4.42 7.96
N ILE A 21 7.96 -3.28 8.22
CA ILE A 21 7.92 -2.64 9.54
C ILE A 21 7.08 -3.49 10.47
N GLY A 22 7.65 -3.90 11.61
CA GLY A 22 6.93 -4.61 12.67
C GLY A 22 5.83 -3.75 13.30
N ASP A 23 4.82 -4.40 13.89
CA ASP A 23 3.75 -3.67 14.56
C ASP A 23 4.30 -2.78 15.68
N GLY A 24 3.94 -1.51 15.66
CA GLY A 24 4.40 -0.51 16.62
C GLY A 24 5.87 -0.11 16.54
N ALA A 25 6.63 -0.64 15.56
CA ALA A 25 8.02 -0.24 15.39
C ALA A 25 8.13 1.22 14.95
N ARG A 26 9.03 1.95 15.59
CA ARG A 26 9.32 3.36 15.28
C ARG A 26 10.49 3.46 14.29
N PRO A 27 10.65 4.59 13.57
CA PRO A 27 11.77 4.76 12.64
C PRO A 27 13.15 4.54 13.27
N ASP A 28 13.37 4.98 14.51
CA ASP A 28 14.59 4.79 15.28
C ASP A 28 14.86 3.31 15.58
N THR A 29 13.82 2.53 15.94
CA THR A 29 13.92 1.08 16.15
C THR A 29 14.25 0.36 14.86
N VAL A 30 13.59 0.74 13.75
CA VAL A 30 13.86 0.17 12.42
C VAL A 30 15.30 0.47 11.97
N ALA A 31 15.81 1.68 12.25
CA ALA A 31 17.18 2.03 11.95
C ALA A 31 18.20 1.22 12.77
N GLU A 32 17.92 0.99 14.06
CA GLU A 32 18.73 0.12 14.91
C GLU A 32 18.78 -1.31 14.37
N ASP A 33 17.63 -1.87 14.01
CA ASP A 33 17.53 -3.23 13.47
C ASP A 33 18.27 -3.41 12.13
N LEU A 34 18.19 -2.39 11.26
CA LEU A 34 18.78 -2.45 9.92
C LEU A 34 20.26 -2.08 9.88
N TYR A 35 20.65 -1.07 10.64
CA TYR A 35 21.95 -0.41 10.53
C TYR A 35 22.80 -0.48 11.79
N GLY A 36 22.19 -0.91 12.92
CA GLY A 36 22.86 -0.95 14.24
C GLY A 36 23.06 0.45 14.86
N ASP A 37 22.32 1.44 14.39
CA ASP A 37 22.40 2.82 14.88
C ASP A 37 21.05 3.53 14.74
N SER A 38 20.37 3.77 15.85
CA SER A 38 19.08 4.43 15.92
C SER A 38 19.10 5.90 15.41
N SER A 39 20.27 6.53 15.37
CA SER A 39 20.41 7.90 14.84
C SER A 39 20.26 7.98 13.31
N LEU A 40 20.21 6.83 12.64
CA LEU A 40 20.00 6.71 11.18
C LEU A 40 18.53 6.61 10.78
N ASP A 41 17.59 6.93 11.68
CA ASP A 41 16.14 6.96 11.43
C ASP A 41 15.79 7.84 10.20
N PHE A 42 16.50 8.96 10.03
CA PHE A 42 16.32 9.84 8.88
C PHE A 42 16.66 9.15 7.54
N VAL A 43 17.58 8.18 7.53
CA VAL A 43 17.91 7.38 6.33
C VAL A 43 16.71 6.54 5.97
N VAL A 44 16.09 5.85 6.94
CA VAL A 44 14.89 5.04 6.74
C VAL A 44 13.76 5.91 6.18
N ILE A 45 13.47 7.04 6.80
CA ILE A 45 12.39 7.95 6.41
C ILE A 45 12.59 8.49 4.98
N LEU A 46 13.84 8.93 4.66
CA LEU A 46 14.13 9.49 3.34
C LEU A 46 14.07 8.43 2.23
N THR A 47 14.59 7.23 2.50
CA THR A 47 14.62 6.15 1.51
C THR A 47 13.24 5.54 1.26
N ALA A 48 12.42 5.45 2.29
CA ALA A 48 11.01 5.08 2.17
C ALA A 48 10.14 6.15 1.48
N GLY A 49 10.70 7.36 1.19
CA GLY A 49 9.96 8.46 0.56
C GLY A 49 8.94 9.12 1.48
N ILE A 50 9.05 8.90 2.78
CA ILE A 50 8.11 9.42 3.78
C ILE A 50 8.38 10.92 3.99
N THR A 51 7.37 11.74 3.74
CA THR A 51 7.42 13.20 3.92
C THR A 51 6.66 13.67 5.16
N ASN A 52 5.70 12.89 5.62
CA ASN A 52 4.92 13.13 6.83
C ASN A 52 4.76 11.82 7.61
N ILE A 53 5.53 11.68 8.67
CA ILE A 53 5.54 10.48 9.51
C ILE A 53 4.15 10.19 10.07
N ASN A 54 3.43 11.20 10.55
CA ASN A 54 2.13 11.01 11.20
C ASN A 54 1.05 10.45 10.26
N GLN A 55 1.22 10.57 8.95
CA GLN A 55 0.25 10.13 7.96
C GLN A 55 0.70 8.93 7.14
N GLN A 56 2.02 8.73 7.01
CA GLN A 56 2.59 7.74 6.08
C GLN A 56 3.29 6.58 6.80
N TRP A 57 3.63 6.74 8.09
CA TRP A 57 4.14 5.65 8.90
C TRP A 57 2.98 4.75 9.36
N PRO A 58 3.15 3.41 9.38
CA PRO A 58 2.09 2.53 9.87
C PRO A 58 1.82 2.78 11.36
N ILE A 59 0.55 2.80 11.70
CA ILE A 59 0.11 2.85 13.10
C ILE A 59 -0.02 1.42 13.65
N GLN A 60 -0.08 1.29 14.96
CA GLN A 60 -0.28 -0.01 15.62
C GLN A 60 -1.66 -0.57 15.29
N ASP A 61 -1.76 -1.89 15.13
CA ASP A 61 -3.00 -2.55 14.68
C ASP A 61 -4.19 -2.22 15.57
N HIS A 62 -3.99 -2.17 16.89
CA HIS A 62 -5.07 -1.80 17.80
C HIS A 62 -5.54 -0.34 17.67
N GLN A 63 -4.74 0.55 17.09
CA GLN A 63 -5.08 1.96 16.88
C GLN A 63 -5.81 2.20 15.54
N VAL A 64 -5.79 1.22 14.62
CA VAL A 64 -6.46 1.35 13.32
C VAL A 64 -7.97 1.53 13.49
N TYR A 65 -8.56 0.83 14.45
CA TYR A 65 -9.98 0.95 14.75
C TYR A 65 -10.34 2.37 15.22
N ASP A 66 -9.59 2.91 16.18
CA ASP A 66 -9.82 4.25 16.72
C ASP A 66 -9.61 5.33 15.65
N PHE A 67 -8.57 5.15 14.83
CA PHE A 67 -8.30 6.01 13.68
C PHE A 67 -9.46 5.98 12.66
N ALA A 68 -9.98 4.80 12.34
CA ALA A 68 -11.11 4.65 11.43
C ALA A 68 -12.39 5.28 12.03
N LEU A 69 -12.64 5.09 13.33
CA LEU A 69 -13.77 5.68 14.00
C LEU A 69 -13.72 7.22 13.98
N GLU A 70 -12.55 7.80 14.22
CA GLU A 70 -12.36 9.26 14.13
C GLU A 70 -12.56 9.76 12.69
N LYS A 71 -12.04 9.04 11.71
CA LYS A 71 -12.10 9.42 10.29
C LYS A 71 -13.51 9.36 9.71
N TYR A 72 -14.28 8.33 10.04
CA TYR A 72 -15.63 8.11 9.50
C TYR A 72 -16.76 8.59 10.41
N GLY A 73 -16.47 8.87 11.68
CA GLY A 73 -17.37 9.52 12.62
C GLY A 73 -18.38 8.61 13.31
N SER A 74 -18.62 7.39 12.81
CA SER A 74 -19.51 6.42 13.46
C SER A 74 -19.17 4.97 13.07
N GLU A 75 -19.56 4.00 13.91
CA GLU A 75 -19.42 2.58 13.59
C GLU A 75 -20.23 2.16 12.35
N ALA A 76 -21.40 2.76 12.15
CA ALA A 76 -22.24 2.48 10.99
C ALA A 76 -21.54 2.89 9.67
N GLU A 77 -20.92 4.07 9.65
CA GLU A 77 -20.13 4.51 8.49
C GLU A 77 -18.86 3.68 8.33
N MET A 78 -18.21 3.30 9.42
CA MET A 78 -17.01 2.47 9.41
C MET A 78 -17.26 1.07 8.83
N THR A 79 -18.45 0.50 9.07
CA THR A 79 -18.87 -0.80 8.52
C THR A 79 -19.57 -0.68 7.15
N SER A 80 -19.78 0.54 6.64
CA SER A 80 -20.34 0.74 5.31
C SER A 80 -19.33 0.31 4.22
N ILE A 81 -19.86 -0.04 3.03
CA ILE A 81 -19.04 -0.52 1.92
C ILE A 81 -18.22 0.62 1.34
N HIS A 82 -16.89 0.45 1.34
CA HIS A 82 -15.94 1.35 0.68
C HIS A 82 -15.93 1.11 -0.84
N HIS A 83 -15.73 -0.16 -1.25
CA HIS A 83 -15.74 -0.60 -2.65
C HIS A 83 -15.87 -2.11 -2.72
N TYR A 84 -15.89 -2.66 -3.93
CA TYR A 84 -15.86 -4.10 -4.17
C TYR A 84 -14.53 -4.50 -4.77
N GLU A 85 -13.98 -5.63 -4.33
CA GLU A 85 -12.77 -6.22 -4.87
C GLU A 85 -13.01 -7.63 -5.39
N THR A 86 -12.30 -8.00 -6.45
CA THR A 86 -12.39 -9.36 -7.01
C THR A 86 -11.86 -10.39 -6.04
N LEU A 87 -12.47 -11.57 -6.09
CA LEU A 87 -11.91 -12.79 -5.52
C LEU A 87 -10.93 -13.42 -6.51
N GLU A 88 -10.02 -14.25 -6.01
CA GLU A 88 -9.19 -15.08 -6.89
C GLU A 88 -10.05 -16.07 -7.66
N ILE A 89 -9.96 -16.05 -8.99
CA ILE A 89 -10.70 -16.96 -9.86
C ILE A 89 -9.71 -17.74 -10.69
N VAL A 90 -9.82 -19.06 -10.60
CA VAL A 90 -9.04 -20.02 -11.40
C VAL A 90 -9.96 -20.83 -12.30
N ASP A 91 -9.44 -21.27 -13.44
CA ASP A 91 -10.15 -22.20 -14.34
C ASP A 91 -10.13 -23.64 -13.79
N ASP A 92 -10.83 -24.54 -14.48
CA ASP A 92 -10.87 -25.98 -14.14
C ASP A 92 -9.51 -26.67 -14.15
N LYS A 93 -8.49 -26.03 -14.70
CA LYS A 93 -7.10 -26.50 -14.77
C LYS A 93 -6.18 -25.80 -13.75
N GLY A 94 -6.75 -24.99 -12.87
CA GLY A 94 -6.00 -24.23 -11.84
C GLY A 94 -5.23 -23.01 -12.38
N ARG A 95 -5.51 -22.55 -13.61
CA ARG A 95 -4.89 -21.34 -14.15
C ARG A 95 -5.64 -20.11 -13.66
N LEU A 96 -4.90 -19.10 -13.20
CA LEU A 96 -5.46 -17.84 -12.77
C LEU A 96 -6.15 -17.11 -13.94
N ILE A 97 -7.46 -16.92 -13.83
CA ILE A 97 -8.25 -16.13 -14.78
C ILE A 97 -8.32 -14.68 -14.31
N LEU A 98 -8.64 -14.48 -13.04
CA LEU A 98 -8.81 -13.18 -12.43
C LEU A 98 -8.02 -13.13 -11.12
N PRO A 99 -7.06 -12.19 -10.99
CA PRO A 99 -6.34 -12.00 -9.73
C PRO A 99 -7.28 -11.39 -8.69
N PRO A 100 -7.02 -11.64 -7.38
CA PRO A 100 -7.76 -10.99 -6.29
C PRO A 100 -7.45 -9.49 -6.21
N GLU A 101 -8.23 -8.77 -5.41
CA GLU A 101 -8.01 -7.37 -5.03
C GLU A 101 -8.05 -6.35 -6.18
N LEU A 102 -8.67 -6.69 -7.32
CA LEU A 102 -8.98 -5.69 -8.32
C LEU A 102 -10.28 -4.96 -7.96
N ILE A 103 -10.26 -3.64 -8.07
CA ILE A 103 -11.46 -2.83 -7.82
C ILE A 103 -12.47 -3.05 -8.92
N VAL A 104 -13.70 -3.37 -8.52
CA VAL A 104 -14.84 -3.58 -9.42
C VAL A 104 -15.61 -2.27 -9.54
N ASP A 105 -15.87 -1.84 -10.78
CA ASP A 105 -16.69 -0.67 -11.09
C ASP A 105 -17.79 -1.04 -12.09
N GLY A 106 -19.03 -1.07 -11.59
CA GLY A 106 -20.19 -1.33 -12.43
C GLY A 106 -20.47 -2.79 -12.74
N ASP A 107 -21.17 -3.01 -13.83
CA ASP A 107 -21.63 -4.34 -14.27
C ASP A 107 -20.57 -5.01 -15.16
N PHE A 108 -20.41 -6.31 -15.00
CA PHE A 108 -19.55 -7.11 -15.89
C PHE A 108 -20.15 -8.51 -16.09
N LYS A 109 -19.69 -9.22 -17.13
CA LYS A 109 -20.23 -10.53 -17.50
C LYS A 109 -19.30 -11.67 -17.15
N ILE A 110 -19.85 -12.73 -16.58
CA ILE A 110 -19.17 -14.00 -16.39
C ILE A 110 -20.01 -15.10 -17.03
N SER A 111 -19.44 -15.87 -17.93
CA SER A 111 -20.12 -16.99 -18.63
C SER A 111 -21.50 -16.59 -19.18
N GLY A 112 -21.64 -15.36 -19.70
CA GLY A 112 -22.87 -14.82 -20.23
C GLY A 112 -23.85 -14.28 -19.19
N THR A 113 -23.59 -14.43 -17.90
CA THR A 113 -24.38 -13.85 -16.81
C THR A 113 -23.86 -12.45 -16.47
N VAL A 114 -24.78 -11.48 -16.41
CA VAL A 114 -24.46 -10.11 -15.99
C VAL A 114 -24.42 -10.06 -14.47
N ASN A 115 -23.26 -9.73 -13.92
CA ASN A 115 -23.06 -9.49 -12.49
C ASN A 115 -23.07 -7.98 -12.23
N LYS A 116 -23.94 -7.55 -11.31
CA LYS A 116 -24.17 -6.13 -11.01
C LYS A 116 -23.54 -5.76 -9.69
N TYR A 117 -22.54 -4.90 -9.76
CA TYR A 117 -21.92 -4.29 -8.59
C TYR A 117 -22.08 -2.77 -8.69
N PRO A 118 -22.69 -2.12 -7.68
CA PRO A 118 -22.86 -0.68 -7.71
C PRO A 118 -21.50 0.01 -7.62
N SER A 119 -21.28 0.98 -8.51
CA SER A 119 -20.18 1.92 -8.35
C SER A 119 -20.34 2.67 -7.04
N THR A 120 -19.27 2.71 -6.23
CA THR A 120 -19.24 3.48 -4.99
C THR A 120 -18.45 4.77 -5.19
N ARG A 121 -18.64 5.74 -4.28
CA ARG A 121 -17.86 6.99 -4.32
C ARG A 121 -16.35 6.80 -4.17
N TYR A 122 -15.92 5.64 -3.66
CA TYR A 122 -14.53 5.29 -3.43
C TYR A 122 -13.93 4.43 -4.54
N THR A 123 -14.75 4.02 -5.51
CA THR A 123 -14.25 3.31 -6.69
C THR A 123 -13.42 4.28 -7.51
N LEU A 124 -12.12 4.24 -7.33
CA LEU A 124 -11.18 5.08 -8.06
C LEU A 124 -10.75 4.33 -9.31
N LYS A 125 -10.86 4.96 -10.47
CA LYS A 125 -10.14 4.52 -11.66
C LYS A 125 -8.67 4.47 -11.27
N SER A 126 -8.10 3.28 -11.34
CA SER A 126 -6.80 2.96 -10.76
C SER A 126 -5.70 3.92 -11.20
N LEU A 127 -5.24 4.76 -10.28
CA LEU A 127 -3.97 5.45 -10.39
C LEU A 127 -2.78 4.55 -10.01
N THR A 128 -3.06 3.33 -9.50
CA THR A 128 -2.07 2.45 -8.87
C THR A 128 -1.71 1.21 -9.69
N GLY A 129 -2.17 1.09 -10.93
CA GLY A 129 -1.84 -0.02 -11.82
C GLY A 129 -2.75 -1.27 -11.66
N ASN A 130 -3.68 -1.31 -10.73
CA ASN A 130 -4.70 -2.35 -10.66
C ASN A 130 -5.66 -2.19 -11.84
N ARG A 131 -5.92 -3.27 -12.55
CA ARG A 131 -6.90 -3.27 -13.63
C ARG A 131 -8.30 -3.17 -13.03
N GLN A 132 -9.07 -2.22 -13.54
CA GLN A 132 -10.49 -2.09 -13.23
C GLN A 132 -11.27 -2.99 -14.17
N LEU A 133 -12.24 -3.74 -13.66
CA LEU A 133 -13.16 -4.53 -14.49
C LEU A 133 -14.22 -3.63 -15.10
N ASP A 134 -14.57 -3.88 -16.33
CA ASP A 134 -15.63 -3.17 -17.05
C ASP A 134 -16.62 -4.15 -17.70
N ASP A 135 -17.69 -3.62 -18.28
CA ASP A 135 -18.76 -4.40 -18.94
C ASP A 135 -18.30 -5.22 -20.17
N LYS A 136 -17.06 -5.01 -20.62
CA LYS A 136 -16.45 -5.74 -21.74
C LYS A 136 -15.65 -6.95 -21.29
N ASP A 137 -15.35 -7.05 -19.98
CA ASP A 137 -14.62 -8.19 -19.45
C ASP A 137 -15.56 -9.40 -19.36
N GLU A 138 -15.24 -10.46 -20.11
CA GLU A 138 -15.95 -11.73 -20.09
C GLU A 138 -15.02 -12.84 -19.57
N PHE A 139 -15.50 -13.58 -18.57
CA PHE A 139 -14.75 -14.68 -17.97
C PHE A 139 -15.58 -15.96 -17.99
N SER A 140 -14.95 -17.08 -18.33
CA SER A 140 -15.54 -18.41 -18.17
C SER A 140 -15.12 -18.99 -16.83
N VAL A 141 -16.01 -18.99 -15.86
CA VAL A 141 -15.76 -19.45 -14.48
C VAL A 141 -16.87 -20.34 -13.98
N THR A 142 -16.58 -21.15 -12.98
CA THR A 142 -17.53 -22.07 -12.33
C THR A 142 -18.29 -21.45 -11.16
N THR A 143 -17.98 -20.22 -10.78
CA THR A 143 -18.60 -19.51 -9.64
C THR A 143 -19.35 -18.26 -10.10
N ASP A 144 -20.51 -18.03 -9.51
CA ASP A 144 -21.33 -16.84 -9.76
C ASP A 144 -20.89 -15.63 -8.91
N ASN A 145 -20.10 -15.86 -7.87
CA ASN A 145 -19.63 -14.79 -6.98
C ASN A 145 -18.14 -14.50 -7.26
N ILE A 146 -17.86 -13.35 -7.81
CA ILE A 146 -16.51 -12.96 -8.23
C ILE A 146 -15.93 -11.77 -7.48
N ALA A 147 -16.73 -11.08 -6.69
CA ALA A 147 -16.27 -9.94 -5.91
C ALA A 147 -16.91 -9.93 -4.53
N SER A 148 -16.17 -9.43 -3.56
CA SER A 148 -16.63 -9.21 -2.19
C SER A 148 -16.61 -7.71 -1.84
N PRO A 149 -17.54 -7.27 -0.98
CA PRO A 149 -17.48 -5.92 -0.45
C PRO A 149 -16.28 -5.76 0.49
N VAL A 150 -15.63 -4.63 0.42
CA VAL A 150 -14.60 -4.17 1.37
C VAL A 150 -15.20 -3.01 2.15
N THR A 151 -15.23 -3.12 3.46
CA THR A 151 -15.73 -2.05 4.35
C THR A 151 -14.70 -0.92 4.51
N ASN A 152 -15.15 0.23 4.99
CA ASN A 152 -14.24 1.34 5.30
C ASN A 152 -13.17 0.93 6.31
N LEU A 153 -13.53 0.14 7.32
CA LEU A 153 -12.58 -0.37 8.31
C LEU A 153 -11.54 -1.31 7.70
N GLU A 154 -11.98 -2.28 6.90
CA GLU A 154 -11.07 -3.21 6.19
C GLU A 154 -10.13 -2.46 5.24
N PHE A 155 -10.62 -1.41 4.59
CA PHE A 155 -9.79 -0.55 3.75
C PHE A 155 -8.67 0.13 4.55
N GLU A 156 -8.97 0.66 5.75
CA GLU A 156 -7.94 1.28 6.60
C GLU A 156 -6.89 0.25 7.08
N TYR A 157 -7.30 -0.96 7.44
CA TYR A 157 -6.37 -2.04 7.75
C TYR A 157 -5.47 -2.38 6.57
N LYS A 158 -6.03 -2.55 5.36
CA LYS A 158 -5.25 -2.82 4.14
C LYS A 158 -4.26 -1.68 3.83
N GLU A 159 -4.69 -0.43 3.98
CA GLU A 159 -3.81 0.72 3.76
C GLU A 159 -2.70 0.80 4.82
N ASN A 160 -2.98 0.45 6.08
CA ASN A 160 -1.97 0.36 7.12
C ASN A 160 -0.94 -0.74 6.81
N GLU A 161 -1.39 -1.91 6.36
CA GLU A 161 -0.49 -3.00 5.96
C GLU A 161 0.40 -2.61 4.75
N LYS A 162 -0.14 -1.92 3.76
CA LYS A 162 0.66 -1.41 2.63
C LYS A 162 1.76 -0.44 3.08
N ARG A 163 1.52 0.36 4.13
CA ARG A 163 2.53 1.27 4.70
C ARG A 163 3.65 0.55 5.43
N ARG A 164 3.44 -0.71 5.85
CA ARG A 164 4.49 -1.51 6.49
C ARG A 164 5.58 -1.95 5.51
N GLU A 165 5.24 -2.12 4.24
CA GLU A 165 6.21 -2.50 3.22
C GLU A 165 6.93 -1.26 2.68
N ILE A 166 8.20 -1.08 3.05
CA ILE A 166 9.02 0.05 2.63
C ILE A 166 10.27 -0.40 1.89
N ASP A 167 10.79 0.51 1.07
CA ASP A 167 12.11 0.37 0.47
C ASP A 167 13.14 1.05 1.36
N VAL A 168 14.14 0.30 1.81
CA VAL A 168 15.22 0.81 2.65
C VAL A 168 16.56 0.64 1.98
N LEU A 169 17.51 1.52 2.30
CA LEU A 169 18.86 1.46 1.78
C LEU A 169 19.59 0.23 2.34
N ARG A 170 20.33 -0.48 1.50
CA ARG A 170 21.20 -1.58 1.99
C ARG A 170 22.33 -1.01 2.84
N ASN A 171 22.67 -1.71 3.91
CA ASN A 171 23.71 -1.27 4.87
C ASN A 171 25.04 -0.89 4.21
N SER A 172 25.45 -1.58 3.14
CA SER A 172 26.68 -1.28 2.39
C SER A 172 26.75 0.13 1.79
N TYR A 173 25.61 0.79 1.59
CA TYR A 173 25.54 2.14 1.00
C TYR A 173 25.26 3.24 2.01
N VAL A 174 24.96 2.90 3.27
CA VAL A 174 24.55 3.87 4.30
C VAL A 174 25.63 4.91 4.57
N ASN A 175 26.89 4.50 4.75
CA ASN A 175 27.97 5.43 5.03
C ASN A 175 28.16 6.45 3.91
N MET A 176 28.14 6.00 2.65
CA MET A 176 28.26 6.88 1.49
C MET A 176 27.08 7.87 1.44
N PHE A 177 25.86 7.38 1.69
CA PHE A 177 24.67 8.23 1.72
C PHE A 177 24.74 9.29 2.81
N VAL A 178 25.21 8.94 4.02
CA VAL A 178 25.36 9.86 5.14
C VAL A 178 26.42 10.93 4.86
N GLU A 179 27.53 10.57 4.20
CA GLU A 179 28.57 11.52 3.78
C GLU A 179 28.03 12.51 2.75
N ASP A 180 27.35 12.03 1.71
CA ASP A 180 26.73 12.88 0.69
C ASP A 180 25.71 13.85 1.31
N MET A 181 24.90 13.37 2.27
CA MET A 181 23.93 14.21 2.98
C MET A 181 24.61 15.29 3.82
N LYS A 182 25.72 14.98 4.50
CA LYS A 182 26.50 15.97 5.25
C LYS A 182 27.07 17.07 4.35
N ASP A 183 27.52 16.70 3.16
CA ASP A 183 28.06 17.66 2.20
C ASP A 183 26.95 18.57 1.64
N ILE A 184 25.78 18.03 1.30
CA ILE A 184 24.61 18.83 0.88
C ILE A 184 24.21 19.85 1.95
N VAL A 185 24.20 19.46 3.23
CA VAL A 185 23.85 20.36 4.34
C VAL A 185 24.92 21.43 4.58
N ARG A 186 26.21 21.14 4.32
CA ARG A 186 27.30 22.11 4.47
C ARG A 186 27.31 23.20 3.39
N TYR A 187 26.86 22.88 2.17
CA TYR A 187 26.80 23.85 1.07
C TYR A 187 25.67 24.89 1.22
N ASP A 188 24.72 24.68 2.13
CA ASP A 188 23.60 25.60 2.39
C ASP A 188 23.90 26.64 3.52
N LYS A 189 25.17 26.79 3.94
CA LYS A 189 25.65 27.86 4.82
C LYS A 189 26.46 28.89 4.04
#